data_01bb7daed279b91231649ab43c572c16
#
_entry.id   01bb7daed279b91231649ab43c572c16
#
_cell.length_a   1.000
_cell.length_b   1.000
_cell.length_c   1.000
_cell.angle_alpha   90.00
_cell.angle_beta   90.00
_cell.angle_gamma   90.00
#
_symmetry.space_group_name_H-M   'P 1'
#
loop_
_entity.id
_entity.type
_entity.pdbx_description
1 polymer ?
#
loop_
_entity_poly.entity_id
_entity_poly.type
_entity_poly.pdbx_seq_one_letter_code
_entity_poly.pdbx_strand_id
1 'polypeptide(L)'
;MKLLNKSEILSALSKHPIGRGTEATTYDAGRYVVRVPHTVKIDKVFRENLSNGTYNYQKVDNIHGRRNFGQPLYNLTDPISGTVVLSVCKKVDGITTNDLVEEPLTTKQKSDAMAVAIEKMRIMASAPQKSYRRLVDDLNHLAGTNFTIDPCEGNMLINPTTGRFYIIDLRPVKNIRNLGDLILLLLTDIPDMPDNAEYFELEQKIVNKLMRAAQSCGLSVPEQLKLKPRALEVIKSEAARQLYKNNYQNIALHTHSK
;
A
#
# COMPACT_ATOMS: atom_id res chain seq x y z
N MET A 1 7.58 15.83 17.35
CA MET A 1 7.28 14.39 17.16
C MET A 1 8.39 13.61 17.85
N LYS A 2 8.07 12.75 18.82
CA LYS A 2 9.09 11.91 19.48
C LYS A 2 9.48 10.80 18.50
N LEU A 3 10.74 10.75 18.14
CA LEU A 3 11.27 9.68 17.30
C LEU A 3 11.45 8.40 18.14
N LEU A 4 11.35 7.23 17.52
CA LEU A 4 11.73 5.98 18.18
C LEU A 4 13.23 6.04 18.52
N ASN A 5 13.56 5.70 19.76
CA ASN A 5 14.93 5.52 20.15
C ASN A 5 15.44 4.12 19.78
N LYS A 6 16.74 3.89 19.87
CA LYS A 6 17.38 2.62 19.53
C LYS A 6 16.82 1.43 20.31
N SER A 7 16.53 1.62 21.60
CA SER A 7 15.96 0.58 22.47
C SER A 7 14.55 0.19 22.03
N GLU A 8 13.72 1.17 21.65
CA GLU A 8 12.37 0.92 21.13
C GLU A 8 12.41 0.15 19.80
N ILE A 9 13.36 0.48 18.92
CA ILE A 9 13.58 -0.26 17.67
C ILE A 9 14.02 -1.70 17.94
N LEU A 10 15.03 -1.90 18.79
CA LEU A 10 15.52 -3.23 19.16
C LEU A 10 14.43 -4.09 19.82
N SER A 11 13.61 -3.47 20.68
CA SER A 11 12.45 -4.13 21.29
C SER A 11 11.42 -4.56 20.23
N ALA A 12 11.16 -3.73 19.23
CA ALA A 12 10.27 -4.10 18.12
C ALA A 12 10.82 -5.29 17.33
N LEU A 13 12.11 -5.25 16.97
CA LEU A 13 12.78 -6.31 16.22
C LEU A 13 12.94 -7.65 16.96
N SER A 14 12.69 -7.68 18.26
CA SER A 14 12.66 -8.92 19.07
C SER A 14 11.31 -9.62 19.09
N LYS A 15 10.26 -8.97 18.59
CA LYS A 15 8.90 -9.51 18.50
C LYS A 15 8.69 -10.25 17.18
N HIS A 16 7.60 -11.03 17.12
CA HIS A 16 7.15 -11.56 15.84
C HIS A 16 6.78 -10.43 14.87
N PRO A 17 7.12 -10.56 13.59
CA PRO A 17 6.71 -9.57 12.58
C PRO A 17 5.18 -9.53 12.48
N ILE A 18 4.65 -8.36 12.20
CA ILE A 18 3.21 -8.14 11.96
C ILE A 18 2.84 -8.17 10.48
N GLY A 19 3.82 -8.25 9.60
CA GLY A 19 3.61 -8.37 8.16
C GLY A 19 4.93 -8.65 7.45
N ARG A 20 4.84 -9.36 6.33
CA ARG A 20 5.96 -9.67 5.47
C ARG A 20 5.54 -9.43 4.03
N GLY A 21 6.06 -8.37 3.44
CA GLY A 21 5.87 -8.08 2.02
C GLY A 21 6.99 -8.68 1.17
N THR A 22 6.95 -8.44 -0.13
CA THR A 22 7.97 -8.93 -1.09
C THR A 22 9.36 -8.35 -0.86
N GLU A 23 9.46 -7.15 -0.31
CA GLU A 23 10.73 -6.42 -0.18
C GLU A 23 11.20 -6.25 1.27
N ALA A 24 10.28 -6.30 2.24
CA ALA A 24 10.59 -5.99 3.63
C ALA A 24 9.70 -6.75 4.62
N THR A 25 10.24 -6.95 5.81
CA THR A 25 9.51 -7.45 6.98
C THR A 25 9.16 -6.28 7.89
N THR A 26 7.93 -6.25 8.40
CA THR A 26 7.37 -5.17 9.23
C THR A 26 7.17 -5.63 10.67
N TYR A 27 7.63 -4.82 11.62
CA TYR A 27 7.56 -5.07 13.06
C TYR A 27 6.79 -3.98 13.78
N ASP A 28 6.02 -4.37 14.80
CA ASP A 28 5.23 -3.45 15.62
C ASP A 28 6.10 -2.72 16.66
N ALA A 29 6.13 -1.42 16.59
CA ALA A 29 6.78 -0.52 17.55
C ALA A 29 5.76 0.44 18.21
N GLY A 30 4.55 -0.03 18.50
CA GLY A 30 3.48 0.72 19.12
C GLY A 30 2.79 1.69 18.16
N ARG A 31 3.06 3.00 18.27
CA ARG A 31 2.52 4.00 17.34
C ARG A 31 3.23 4.04 15.98
N TYR A 32 4.26 3.24 15.82
CA TYR A 32 5.09 3.15 14.63
C TYR A 32 5.23 1.71 14.20
N VAL A 33 5.70 1.53 12.98
CA VAL A 33 6.18 0.26 12.46
C VAL A 33 7.61 0.43 12.00
N VAL A 34 8.40 -0.62 12.20
CA VAL A 34 9.77 -0.73 11.70
C VAL A 34 9.77 -1.69 10.52
N ARG A 35 10.16 -1.23 9.34
CA ARG A 35 10.30 -2.04 8.13
C ARG A 35 11.78 -2.33 7.90
N VAL A 36 12.14 -3.59 7.77
CA VAL A 36 13.51 -4.04 7.50
C VAL A 36 13.53 -4.72 6.14
N PRO A 37 14.31 -4.21 5.17
CA PRO A 37 14.48 -4.84 3.86
C PRO A 37 14.98 -6.30 4.00
N HIS A 38 14.53 -7.20 3.14
CA HIS A 38 14.95 -8.61 3.16
C HIS A 38 16.45 -8.81 2.88
N THR A 39 17.08 -7.82 2.26
CA THR A 39 18.53 -7.78 2.05
C THR A 39 19.33 -7.58 3.34
N VAL A 40 18.66 -7.15 4.42
CA VAL A 40 19.28 -6.87 5.72
C VAL A 40 19.06 -8.04 6.68
N LYS A 41 20.15 -8.65 7.17
CA LYS A 41 20.08 -9.67 8.21
C LYS A 41 20.03 -9.01 9.59
N ILE A 42 19.02 -9.37 10.39
CA ILE A 42 18.87 -8.91 11.79
C ILE A 42 19.69 -9.87 12.70
N ASP A 43 20.98 -9.90 12.50
CA ASP A 43 21.93 -10.69 13.30
C ASP A 43 22.48 -9.90 14.50
N LYS A 44 23.48 -10.50 15.17
CA LYS A 44 24.16 -9.89 16.32
C LYS A 44 24.88 -8.60 15.92
N VAL A 45 25.57 -8.59 14.77
CA VAL A 45 26.32 -7.43 14.26
C VAL A 45 25.38 -6.26 13.96
N PHE A 46 24.26 -6.53 13.31
CA PHE A 46 23.23 -5.54 13.05
C PHE A 46 22.72 -4.89 14.36
N ARG A 47 22.43 -5.74 15.38
CA ARG A 47 21.91 -5.26 16.68
C ARG A 47 22.95 -4.44 17.44
N GLU A 48 24.22 -4.85 17.42
CA GLU A 48 25.33 -4.10 18.03
C GLU A 48 25.53 -2.76 17.33
N ASN A 49 25.56 -2.72 16.01
CA ASN A 49 25.67 -1.49 15.22
C ASN A 49 24.52 -0.53 15.50
N LEU A 50 23.29 -1.06 15.60
CA LEU A 50 22.12 -0.25 15.94
C LEU A 50 22.24 0.32 17.37
N SER A 51 22.66 -0.47 18.35
CA SER A 51 22.87 -0.03 19.74
C SER A 51 23.93 1.03 19.84
N ASN A 52 25.05 0.84 19.16
CA ASN A 52 26.20 1.77 19.16
C ASN A 52 25.92 3.04 18.35
N GLY A 53 24.83 3.06 17.55
CA GLY A 53 24.47 4.20 16.71
C GLY A 53 25.38 4.38 15.50
N THR A 54 25.86 3.28 14.97
CA THR A 54 26.69 3.25 13.76
C THR A 54 25.91 3.73 12.53
N TYR A 55 24.60 3.44 12.46
CA TYR A 55 23.77 3.81 11.31
C TYR A 55 23.43 5.30 11.31
N ASN A 56 23.49 5.91 10.14
CA ASN A 56 23.11 7.30 9.93
C ASN A 56 21.60 7.44 9.97
N TYR A 57 21.13 8.47 10.67
CA TYR A 57 19.74 8.88 10.66
C TYR A 57 19.49 9.80 9.47
N GLN A 58 18.53 9.42 8.63
CA GLN A 58 18.08 10.21 7.50
C GLN A 58 16.59 10.49 7.62
N LYS A 59 16.24 11.74 7.90
CA LYS A 59 14.85 12.16 7.84
C LYS A 59 14.37 12.07 6.40
N VAL A 60 13.24 11.41 6.19
CA VAL A 60 12.59 11.40 4.89
C VAL A 60 11.73 12.67 4.80
N ASP A 61 11.99 13.48 3.80
CA ASP A 61 11.13 14.62 3.51
C ASP A 61 9.76 14.09 3.11
N ASN A 62 8.79 14.36 3.97
CA ASN A 62 7.42 13.94 3.74
C ASN A 62 6.81 14.84 2.67
N ILE A 63 7.11 14.52 1.41
CA ILE A 63 6.66 15.25 0.21
C ILE A 63 5.13 15.39 0.19
N HIS A 64 4.45 14.47 0.88
CA HIS A 64 2.99 14.38 0.86
C HIS A 64 2.31 14.94 2.12
N GLY A 65 3.07 15.55 3.03
CA GLY A 65 2.54 16.28 4.18
C GLY A 65 1.75 15.39 5.16
N ARG A 66 0.54 15.84 5.54
CA ARG A 66 -0.35 15.13 6.49
C ARG A 66 -1.28 14.13 5.82
N ARG A 67 -1.00 13.71 4.60
CA ARG A 67 -1.86 12.82 3.83
C ARG A 67 -1.80 11.39 4.32
N ASN A 68 -2.69 10.56 3.81
CA ASN A 68 -2.89 9.18 4.27
C ASN A 68 -1.96 8.19 3.56
N PHE A 69 -0.69 8.57 3.39
CA PHE A 69 0.31 7.69 2.80
C PHE A 69 1.19 7.06 3.88
N GLY A 70 1.46 5.77 3.74
CA GLY A 70 2.32 5.00 4.63
C GLY A 70 3.81 5.19 4.37
N GLN A 71 4.24 6.45 4.24
CA GLN A 71 5.64 6.77 3.98
C GLN A 71 6.52 6.66 5.21
N PRO A 72 7.83 6.34 5.03
CA PRO A 72 8.79 6.46 6.10
C PRO A 72 8.84 7.87 6.68
N LEU A 73 8.93 7.95 7.99
CA LEU A 73 9.23 9.20 8.69
C LEU A 73 10.73 9.47 8.67
N TYR A 74 11.50 8.40 8.76
CA TYR A 74 12.93 8.40 8.62
C TYR A 74 13.47 7.02 8.28
N ASN A 75 14.67 7.00 7.73
CA ASN A 75 15.44 5.80 7.47
C ASN A 75 16.69 5.78 8.35
N LEU A 76 17.15 4.59 8.68
CA LEU A 76 18.53 4.37 9.10
C LEU A 76 19.29 3.80 7.91
N THR A 77 20.45 4.38 7.62
CA THR A 77 21.28 4.00 6.48
C THR A 77 22.65 3.56 6.95
N ASP A 78 23.21 2.59 6.26
CA ASP A 78 24.61 2.21 6.45
C ASP A 78 25.53 3.37 6.06
N PRO A 79 26.47 3.79 6.91
CA PRO A 79 27.31 4.96 6.67
C PRO A 79 28.29 4.79 5.51
N ILE A 80 28.60 3.56 5.13
CA ILE A 80 29.59 3.25 4.07
C ILE A 80 28.88 3.13 2.73
N SER A 81 27.82 2.29 2.66
CA SER A 81 27.12 2.01 1.40
C SER A 81 26.00 3.00 1.11
N GLY A 82 25.52 3.74 2.11
CA GLY A 82 24.31 4.55 2.01
C GLY A 82 23.01 3.75 1.92
N THR A 83 23.09 2.43 2.02
CA THR A 83 21.93 1.54 1.88
C THR A 83 20.97 1.72 3.06
N VAL A 84 19.68 1.76 2.81
CA VAL A 84 18.66 1.78 3.86
C VAL A 84 18.65 0.42 4.56
N VAL A 85 18.94 0.40 5.86
CA VAL A 85 18.94 -0.81 6.69
C VAL A 85 17.63 -1.01 7.44
N LEU A 86 16.90 0.05 7.72
CA LEU A 86 15.53 0.02 8.18
C LEU A 86 14.81 1.35 7.94
N SER A 87 13.50 1.29 7.89
CA SER A 87 12.62 2.46 7.82
C SER A 87 11.66 2.48 8.98
N VAL A 88 11.38 3.65 9.52
CA VAL A 88 10.34 3.84 10.55
C VAL A 88 9.20 4.63 9.93
N CYS A 89 8.02 4.01 9.96
CA CYS A 89 6.78 4.59 9.44
C CYS A 89 5.78 4.79 10.59
N LYS A 90 4.83 5.69 10.39
CA LYS A 90 3.68 5.77 11.31
C LYS A 90 2.84 4.49 11.15
N LYS A 91 2.48 3.87 12.29
CA LYS A 91 1.55 2.74 12.25
C LYS A 91 0.17 3.24 11.81
N VAL A 92 -0.43 2.49 10.91
CA VAL A 92 -1.79 2.69 10.45
C VAL A 92 -2.60 1.48 10.86
N ASP A 93 -3.67 1.71 11.61
CA ASP A 93 -4.61 0.64 11.94
C ASP A 93 -5.60 0.48 10.79
N GLY A 94 -5.60 -0.68 10.18
CA GLY A 94 -6.47 -0.99 9.05
C GLY A 94 -6.42 -2.46 8.67
N ILE A 95 -7.39 -2.85 7.86
CA ILE A 95 -7.48 -4.20 7.30
C ILE A 95 -6.86 -4.18 5.91
N THR A 96 -5.97 -5.12 5.63
CA THR A 96 -5.39 -5.40 4.32
C THR A 96 -5.79 -6.79 3.84
N THR A 97 -5.71 -7.02 2.56
CA THR A 97 -5.93 -8.35 1.96
C THR A 97 -4.66 -9.21 1.90
N ASN A 98 -3.49 -8.63 2.17
CA ASN A 98 -2.19 -9.31 2.01
C ASN A 98 -1.85 -10.33 3.09
N ASP A 99 -2.60 -10.43 4.18
CA ASP A 99 -2.32 -11.42 5.23
C ASP A 99 -2.58 -12.88 4.79
N LEU A 100 -2.84 -13.10 3.49
CA LEU A 100 -3.48 -14.32 3.02
C LEU A 100 -2.77 -15.06 1.88
N VAL A 101 -1.68 -14.53 1.29
CA VAL A 101 -1.14 -15.15 0.06
C VAL A 101 0.38 -15.27 0.11
N GLU A 102 0.90 -16.29 0.77
CA GLU A 102 2.32 -16.67 0.60
C GLU A 102 2.58 -18.17 0.32
N GLU A 103 1.54 -19.05 0.22
CA GLU A 103 1.79 -20.48 -0.20
C GLU A 103 0.53 -21.10 -0.83
N PRO A 104 0.60 -22.28 -1.45
CA PRO A 104 -0.58 -22.96 -1.95
C PRO A 104 -1.56 -23.21 -0.80
N LEU A 105 -2.54 -22.32 -0.68
CA LEU A 105 -3.50 -22.29 0.41
C LEU A 105 -4.31 -23.59 0.44
N THR A 106 -4.46 -24.18 1.60
CA THR A 106 -5.45 -25.24 1.84
C THR A 106 -6.87 -24.71 1.57
N THR A 107 -7.81 -25.57 1.33
CA THR A 107 -9.22 -25.19 1.11
C THR A 107 -9.77 -24.30 2.24
N LYS A 108 -9.37 -24.61 3.50
CA LYS A 108 -9.76 -23.79 4.67
C LYS A 108 -9.14 -22.39 4.62
N GLN A 109 -7.86 -22.29 4.32
CA GLN A 109 -7.17 -20.99 4.22
C GLN A 109 -7.75 -20.14 3.09
N LYS A 110 -8.14 -20.74 1.95
CA LYS A 110 -8.85 -20.03 0.87
C LYS A 110 -10.19 -19.49 1.33
N SER A 111 -10.97 -20.28 2.11
CA SER A 111 -12.24 -19.83 2.66
C SER A 111 -12.07 -18.70 3.67
N ASP A 112 -11.07 -18.78 4.56
CA ASP A 112 -10.75 -17.74 5.54
C ASP A 112 -10.30 -16.45 4.83
N ALA A 113 -9.49 -16.58 3.78
CA ALA A 113 -9.06 -15.48 2.92
C ALA A 113 -10.24 -14.77 2.26
N MET A 114 -11.16 -15.55 1.70
CA MET A 114 -12.37 -15.01 1.08
C MET A 114 -13.23 -14.25 2.10
N ALA A 115 -13.40 -14.78 3.30
CA ALA A 115 -14.16 -14.12 4.37
C ALA A 115 -13.57 -12.76 4.74
N VAL A 116 -12.24 -12.67 4.87
CA VAL A 116 -11.54 -11.40 5.16
C VAL A 116 -11.69 -10.41 4.00
N ALA A 117 -11.58 -10.87 2.76
CA ALA A 117 -11.75 -10.02 1.59
C ALA A 117 -13.18 -9.44 1.52
N ILE A 118 -14.21 -10.26 1.74
CA ILE A 118 -15.61 -9.81 1.78
C ILE A 118 -15.81 -8.81 2.94
N GLU A 119 -15.23 -9.07 4.11
CA GLU A 119 -15.33 -8.13 5.24
C GLU A 119 -14.65 -6.79 4.93
N LYS A 120 -13.47 -6.78 4.30
CA LYS A 120 -12.84 -5.55 3.79
C LYS A 120 -13.80 -4.81 2.84
N MET A 121 -14.41 -5.54 1.90
CA MET A 121 -15.35 -4.96 0.95
C MET A 121 -16.60 -4.37 1.64
N ARG A 122 -17.15 -5.03 2.66
CA ARG A 122 -18.28 -4.51 3.46
C ARG A 122 -17.90 -3.20 4.15
N ILE A 123 -16.72 -3.15 4.77
CA ILE A 123 -16.19 -1.94 5.42
C ILE A 123 -16.01 -0.82 4.39
N MET A 124 -15.40 -1.11 3.24
CA MET A 124 -15.25 -0.15 2.15
C MET A 124 -16.62 0.33 1.67
N ALA A 125 -17.54 -0.56 1.36
CA ALA A 125 -18.88 -0.21 0.89
C ALA A 125 -19.68 0.61 1.91
N SER A 126 -19.45 0.43 3.21
CA SER A 126 -20.09 1.19 4.29
C SER A 126 -19.42 2.55 4.55
N ALA A 127 -18.14 2.70 4.19
CA ALA A 127 -17.38 3.93 4.44
C ALA A 127 -18.12 5.18 3.93
N PRO A 128 -18.09 6.29 4.69
CA PRO A 128 -18.82 7.50 4.33
C PRO A 128 -18.24 8.16 3.07
N GLN A 129 -19.06 8.86 2.30
CA GLN A 129 -18.64 9.55 1.07
C GLN A 129 -17.46 10.52 1.28
N LYS A 130 -17.37 11.14 2.45
CA LYS A 130 -16.22 12.00 2.82
C LYS A 130 -14.88 11.26 2.83
N SER A 131 -14.87 9.95 3.13
CA SER A 131 -13.65 9.14 3.11
C SER A 131 -13.16 8.94 1.67
N TYR A 132 -14.08 8.69 0.74
CA TYR A 132 -13.76 8.61 -0.69
C TYR A 132 -13.29 9.93 -1.27
N ARG A 133 -13.90 11.07 -0.87
CA ARG A 133 -13.39 12.39 -1.28
C ARG A 133 -11.96 12.61 -0.83
N ARG A 134 -11.63 12.27 0.42
CA ARG A 134 -10.25 12.37 0.93
C ARG A 134 -9.29 11.46 0.18
N LEU A 135 -9.71 10.23 -0.11
CA LEU A 135 -8.92 9.29 -0.91
C LEU A 135 -8.63 9.88 -2.30
N VAL A 136 -9.63 10.40 -2.99
CA VAL A 136 -9.45 11.03 -4.31
C VAL A 136 -8.60 12.29 -4.22
N ASP A 137 -8.73 13.10 -3.18
CA ASP A 137 -7.86 14.26 -2.94
C ASP A 137 -6.40 13.83 -2.74
N ASP A 138 -6.18 12.73 -2.02
CA ASP A 138 -4.84 12.18 -1.81
C ASP A 138 -4.26 11.64 -3.14
N LEU A 139 -5.05 10.93 -3.95
CA LEU A 139 -4.66 10.49 -5.28
C LEU A 139 -4.39 11.66 -6.23
N ASN A 140 -5.22 12.70 -6.19
CA ASN A 140 -5.04 13.88 -7.02
C ASN A 140 -3.76 14.65 -6.67
N HIS A 141 -3.38 14.64 -5.38
CA HIS A 141 -2.10 15.20 -4.98
C HIS A 141 -0.92 14.33 -5.46
N LEU A 142 -1.10 13.02 -5.51
CA LEU A 142 -0.09 12.10 -6.02
C LEU A 142 0.04 12.23 -7.55
N ALA A 143 -1.08 12.51 -8.23
CA ALA A 143 -1.09 12.77 -9.66
C ALA A 143 -0.18 13.97 -9.98
N GLY A 144 0.59 13.86 -11.05
CA GLY A 144 1.56 14.88 -11.42
C GLY A 144 2.89 14.82 -10.65
N THR A 145 3.05 13.90 -9.70
CA THR A 145 4.33 13.62 -9.05
C THR A 145 5.04 12.43 -9.72
N ASN A 146 6.29 12.22 -9.36
CA ASN A 146 7.06 11.06 -9.77
C ASN A 146 6.85 9.83 -8.88
N PHE A 147 5.72 9.77 -8.18
CA PHE A 147 5.30 8.62 -7.38
C PHE A 147 3.99 8.04 -7.88
N THR A 148 3.80 6.76 -7.65
CA THR A 148 2.55 6.03 -7.90
C THR A 148 2.24 5.10 -6.74
N ILE A 149 1.00 4.64 -6.66
CA ILE A 149 0.66 3.50 -5.81
C ILE A 149 1.20 2.22 -6.47
N ASP A 150 1.68 1.30 -5.65
CA ASP A 150 2.00 -0.05 -6.13
C ASP A 150 0.69 -0.82 -6.35
N PRO A 151 0.45 -1.37 -7.55
CA PRO A 151 -0.79 -2.10 -7.85
C PRO A 151 -0.83 -3.51 -7.25
N CYS A 152 -0.14 -3.75 -6.16
CA CYS A 152 -0.20 -5.03 -5.44
C CYS A 152 -1.40 -5.04 -4.49
N GLU A 153 -2.09 -6.17 -4.43
CA GLU A 153 -3.13 -6.40 -3.43
C GLU A 153 -2.59 -6.13 -2.03
N GLY A 154 -3.35 -5.37 -1.24
CA GLY A 154 -2.98 -5.05 0.14
C GLY A 154 -2.31 -3.72 0.39
N ASN A 155 -2.00 -2.94 -0.64
CA ASN A 155 -1.38 -1.62 -0.46
C ASN A 155 -2.38 -0.51 -0.07
N MET A 156 -3.67 -0.84 -0.05
CA MET A 156 -4.71 0.02 0.50
C MET A 156 -5.31 -0.57 1.77
N LEU A 157 -5.10 0.12 2.88
CA LEU A 157 -5.74 -0.19 4.16
C LEU A 157 -7.02 0.62 4.34
N ILE A 158 -8.01 0.04 4.97
CA ILE A 158 -9.17 0.76 5.48
C ILE A 158 -9.31 0.57 6.99
N ASN A 159 -9.41 1.67 7.72
CA ASN A 159 -9.68 1.62 9.15
C ASN A 159 -11.17 1.28 9.37
N PRO A 160 -11.50 0.16 10.02
CA PRO A 160 -12.89 -0.29 10.17
C PRO A 160 -13.75 0.64 11.02
N THR A 161 -13.15 1.34 11.99
CA THR A 161 -13.87 2.23 12.90
C THR A 161 -14.19 3.58 12.26
N THR A 162 -13.25 4.12 11.49
CA THR A 162 -13.36 5.47 10.92
C THR A 162 -13.74 5.50 9.45
N GLY A 163 -13.65 4.36 8.76
CA GLY A 163 -13.80 4.24 7.32
C GLY A 163 -12.74 5.00 6.53
N ARG A 164 -11.59 5.33 7.15
CA ARG A 164 -10.53 6.10 6.52
C ARG A 164 -9.62 5.19 5.72
N PHE A 165 -9.33 5.59 4.48
CA PHE A 165 -8.38 4.89 3.62
C PHE A 165 -6.95 5.38 3.86
N TYR A 166 -6.00 4.47 3.66
CA TYR A 166 -4.56 4.73 3.70
C TYR A 166 -3.88 3.96 2.58
N ILE A 167 -2.97 4.60 1.88
CA ILE A 167 -2.12 3.97 0.88
C ILE A 167 -0.75 3.75 1.51
N ILE A 168 -0.31 2.50 1.62
CA ILE A 168 0.87 2.15 2.42
C ILE A 168 2.14 1.89 1.62
N ASP A 169 2.03 1.78 0.30
CA ASP A 169 3.22 1.62 -0.55
C ASP A 169 3.16 2.54 -1.75
N LEU A 170 4.15 3.45 -1.81
CA LEU A 170 4.34 4.37 -2.91
C LEU A 170 5.67 4.05 -3.58
N ARG A 171 5.65 3.90 -4.89
CA ARG A 171 6.86 3.65 -5.69
C ARG A 171 7.21 4.86 -6.56
N PRO A 172 8.51 5.19 -6.71
CA PRO A 172 8.92 6.16 -7.68
C PRO A 172 8.65 5.64 -9.10
N VAL A 173 8.22 6.53 -9.99
CA VAL A 173 7.98 6.22 -11.41
C VAL A 173 8.67 7.23 -12.31
N LYS A 174 9.09 6.80 -13.50
CA LYS A 174 9.65 7.68 -14.51
C LYS A 174 8.57 8.51 -15.21
N ASN A 175 7.40 7.91 -15.44
CA ASN A 175 6.29 8.53 -16.12
C ASN A 175 5.28 9.01 -15.09
N ILE A 176 5.02 10.31 -15.08
CA ILE A 176 4.01 10.94 -14.25
C ILE A 176 2.64 10.34 -14.60
N ARG A 177 1.89 9.94 -13.57
CA ARG A 177 0.55 9.37 -13.70
C ARG A 177 -0.50 10.46 -13.55
N ASN A 178 -1.58 10.35 -14.31
CA ASN A 178 -2.76 11.15 -14.09
C ASN A 178 -3.66 10.49 -13.02
N LEU A 179 -4.66 11.22 -12.57
CA LEU A 179 -5.56 10.72 -11.53
C LEU A 179 -6.37 9.50 -12.00
N GLY A 180 -6.79 9.45 -13.27
CA GLY A 180 -7.51 8.31 -13.83
C GLY A 180 -6.69 7.03 -13.73
N ASP A 181 -5.40 7.09 -14.07
CA ASP A 181 -4.47 5.97 -13.92
C ASP A 181 -4.36 5.50 -12.46
N LEU A 182 -4.28 6.44 -11.51
CA LEU A 182 -4.18 6.12 -10.08
C LEU A 182 -5.47 5.50 -9.54
N ILE A 183 -6.64 5.95 -10.01
CA ILE A 183 -7.93 5.32 -9.66
C ILE A 183 -8.01 3.91 -10.21
N LEU A 184 -7.57 3.68 -11.45
CA LEU A 184 -7.52 2.33 -12.04
C LEU A 184 -6.60 1.41 -11.25
N LEU A 185 -5.42 1.87 -10.86
CA LEU A 185 -4.51 1.11 -10.00
C LEU A 185 -5.15 0.77 -8.65
N LEU A 186 -5.85 1.72 -8.04
CA LEU A 186 -6.56 1.49 -6.78
C LEU A 186 -7.66 0.42 -6.92
N LEU A 187 -8.35 0.38 -8.05
CA LEU A 187 -9.37 -0.64 -8.31
C LEU A 187 -8.78 -2.03 -8.43
N THR A 188 -7.49 -2.17 -8.80
CA THR A 188 -6.81 -3.48 -8.83
C THR A 188 -6.53 -4.05 -7.43
N ASP A 189 -6.57 -3.21 -6.39
CA ASP A 189 -6.43 -3.62 -4.98
C ASP A 189 -7.75 -4.21 -4.41
N ILE A 190 -8.83 -4.18 -5.19
CA ILE A 190 -10.09 -4.85 -4.85
C ILE A 190 -9.97 -6.31 -5.30
N PRO A 191 -10.10 -7.29 -4.39
CA PRO A 191 -9.98 -8.70 -4.72
C PRO A 191 -10.92 -9.11 -5.86
N ASP A 192 -10.48 -10.01 -6.70
CA ASP A 192 -11.29 -10.52 -7.82
C ASP A 192 -12.04 -11.79 -7.37
N MET A 193 -13.39 -11.74 -7.33
CA MET A 193 -14.23 -12.84 -6.87
C MET A 193 -15.44 -12.99 -7.81
N PRO A 194 -15.25 -13.53 -9.01
CA PRO A 194 -16.25 -13.48 -10.08
C PRO A 194 -17.56 -14.21 -9.80
N ASP A 195 -17.58 -15.16 -8.87
CA ASP A 195 -18.75 -16.03 -8.64
C ASP A 195 -19.57 -15.70 -7.38
N ASN A 196 -19.34 -14.53 -6.76
CA ASN A 196 -20.03 -14.15 -5.52
C ASN A 196 -20.95 -12.93 -5.74
N ALA A 197 -22.27 -13.14 -5.64
CA ALA A 197 -23.26 -12.08 -5.84
C ALA A 197 -23.12 -10.92 -4.83
N GLU A 198 -22.84 -11.22 -3.56
CA GLU A 198 -22.61 -10.21 -2.53
C GLU A 198 -21.39 -9.34 -2.88
N TYR A 199 -20.33 -9.95 -3.38
CA TYR A 199 -19.13 -9.26 -3.82
C TYR A 199 -19.45 -8.22 -4.90
N PHE A 200 -20.23 -8.58 -5.93
CA PHE A 200 -20.62 -7.66 -6.99
C PHE A 200 -21.40 -6.44 -6.50
N GLU A 201 -22.34 -6.66 -5.54
CA GLU A 201 -23.07 -5.54 -4.95
C GLU A 201 -22.15 -4.60 -4.17
N LEU A 202 -21.23 -5.16 -3.39
CA LEU A 202 -20.27 -4.39 -2.61
C LEU A 202 -19.31 -3.62 -3.53
N GLU A 203 -18.79 -4.27 -4.56
CA GLU A 203 -17.92 -3.65 -5.55
C GLU A 203 -18.63 -2.48 -6.23
N GLN A 204 -19.86 -2.68 -6.67
CA GLN A 204 -20.64 -1.62 -7.31
C GLN A 204 -20.87 -0.41 -6.39
N LYS A 205 -21.13 -0.65 -5.10
CA LYS A 205 -21.24 0.41 -4.09
C LYS A 205 -19.94 1.19 -3.93
N ILE A 206 -18.81 0.49 -3.88
CA ILE A 206 -17.47 1.09 -3.75
C ILE A 206 -17.14 1.94 -4.98
N VAL A 207 -17.27 1.37 -6.16
CA VAL A 207 -17.02 2.05 -7.43
C VAL A 207 -17.90 3.30 -7.57
N ASN A 208 -19.19 3.19 -7.28
CA ASN A 208 -20.10 4.35 -7.33
C ASN A 208 -19.70 5.48 -6.37
N LYS A 209 -19.25 5.15 -5.16
CA LYS A 209 -18.77 6.14 -4.20
C LYS A 209 -17.47 6.80 -4.65
N LEU A 210 -16.53 6.01 -5.20
CA LEU A 210 -15.28 6.50 -5.74
C LEU A 210 -15.52 7.45 -6.92
N MET A 211 -16.42 7.07 -7.83
CA MET A 211 -16.82 7.87 -8.98
C MET A 211 -17.44 9.22 -8.58
N ARG A 212 -18.39 9.20 -7.62
CA ARG A 212 -18.99 10.41 -7.09
C ARG A 212 -17.96 11.32 -6.42
N ALA A 213 -16.96 10.73 -5.75
CA ALA A 213 -15.86 11.47 -5.16
C ALA A 213 -15.00 12.14 -6.25
N ALA A 214 -14.63 11.41 -7.29
CA ALA A 214 -13.86 11.93 -8.40
C ALA A 214 -14.59 13.08 -9.11
N GLN A 215 -15.89 12.92 -9.39
CA GLN A 215 -16.72 13.99 -9.98
C GLN A 215 -16.79 15.23 -9.08
N SER A 216 -16.95 15.06 -7.77
CA SER A 216 -17.03 16.19 -6.82
C SER A 216 -15.70 16.95 -6.68
N CYS A 217 -14.57 16.34 -7.06
CA CYS A 217 -13.27 17.00 -7.13
C CYS A 217 -13.00 17.66 -8.51
N GLY A 218 -13.99 17.75 -9.38
CA GLY A 218 -13.89 18.37 -10.70
C GLY A 218 -13.12 17.57 -11.74
N LEU A 219 -12.93 16.25 -11.47
CA LEU A 219 -12.12 15.39 -12.30
C LEU A 219 -12.98 14.67 -13.33
N SER A 220 -12.57 14.76 -14.59
CA SER A 220 -13.14 13.97 -15.67
C SER A 220 -12.75 12.51 -15.46
N VAL A 221 -13.69 11.73 -14.97
CA VAL A 221 -13.52 10.27 -14.90
C VAL A 221 -13.80 9.72 -16.30
N PRO A 222 -12.94 8.85 -16.85
CA PRO A 222 -13.21 8.22 -18.13
C PRO A 222 -14.60 7.60 -18.16
N GLU A 223 -15.38 7.84 -19.23
CA GLU A 223 -16.72 7.26 -19.38
C GLU A 223 -16.74 5.73 -19.26
N GLN A 224 -15.60 5.10 -19.55
CA GLN A 224 -15.34 3.68 -19.37
C GLN A 224 -15.60 3.16 -17.96
N LEU A 225 -15.47 4.02 -16.93
CA LEU A 225 -15.80 3.65 -15.55
C LEU A 225 -17.30 3.71 -15.24
N LYS A 226 -18.15 4.17 -16.18
CA LYS A 226 -19.61 4.07 -16.10
C LYS A 226 -20.13 2.71 -16.53
N LEU A 227 -19.26 1.82 -16.98
CA LEU A 227 -19.63 0.51 -17.51
C LEU A 227 -20.10 -0.45 -16.42
N LYS A 228 -21.00 -1.35 -16.83
CA LYS A 228 -21.56 -2.43 -15.97
C LYS A 228 -20.45 -3.27 -15.32
N PRO A 229 -20.66 -3.85 -14.13
CA PRO A 229 -19.64 -4.57 -13.36
C PRO A 229 -18.74 -5.52 -14.17
N ARG A 230 -19.30 -6.31 -15.09
CA ARG A 230 -18.52 -7.21 -15.95
C ARG A 230 -17.54 -6.53 -16.92
N ALA A 231 -17.88 -5.35 -17.42
CA ALA A 231 -16.97 -4.60 -18.27
C ALA A 231 -15.85 -3.95 -17.43
N LEU A 232 -16.12 -3.61 -16.17
CA LEU A 232 -15.10 -3.17 -15.21
C LEU A 232 -14.09 -4.28 -14.90
N GLU A 233 -14.49 -5.54 -14.82
CA GLU A 233 -13.58 -6.68 -14.64
C GLU A 233 -12.62 -6.84 -15.82
N VAL A 234 -13.13 -6.76 -17.05
CA VAL A 234 -12.28 -6.83 -18.26
C VAL A 234 -11.32 -5.64 -18.30
N ILE A 235 -11.81 -4.43 -17.98
CA ILE A 235 -10.99 -3.22 -17.97
C ILE A 235 -9.98 -3.26 -16.83
N LYS A 236 -10.35 -3.70 -15.64
CA LYS A 236 -9.44 -3.92 -14.52
C LYS A 236 -8.32 -4.88 -14.92
N SER A 237 -8.67 -6.06 -15.44
CA SER A 237 -7.68 -7.08 -15.78
C SER A 237 -6.77 -6.63 -16.90
N GLU A 238 -7.26 -5.94 -17.90
CA GLU A 238 -6.49 -5.51 -19.07
C GLU A 238 -5.66 -4.25 -18.81
N ALA A 239 -6.25 -3.23 -18.19
CA ALA A 239 -5.54 -2.03 -17.76
C ALA A 239 -4.49 -2.33 -16.67
N ALA A 240 -4.81 -3.19 -15.71
CA ALA A 240 -3.87 -3.64 -14.69
C ALA A 240 -2.73 -4.44 -15.31
N ARG A 241 -3.00 -5.37 -16.25
CA ARG A 241 -1.97 -6.12 -16.98
C ARG A 241 -1.09 -5.21 -17.81
N GLN A 242 -1.64 -4.20 -18.48
CA GLN A 242 -0.85 -3.25 -19.27
C GLN A 242 -0.02 -2.33 -18.38
N LEU A 243 -0.59 -1.80 -17.29
CA LEU A 243 0.14 -0.97 -16.33
C LEU A 243 1.24 -1.79 -15.62
N TYR A 244 0.96 -3.03 -15.27
CA TYR A 244 1.91 -3.97 -14.72
C TYR A 244 3.04 -4.28 -15.71
N LYS A 245 2.72 -4.64 -16.95
CA LYS A 245 3.73 -4.87 -18.02
C LYS A 245 4.62 -3.64 -18.22
N ASN A 246 4.03 -2.46 -18.33
CA ASN A 246 4.78 -1.22 -18.58
C ASN A 246 5.68 -0.83 -17.39
N ASN A 247 5.27 -1.16 -16.15
CA ASN A 247 6.07 -0.86 -14.95
C ASN A 247 7.21 -1.88 -14.76
N TYR A 248 6.94 -3.17 -14.92
CA TYR A 248 7.94 -4.22 -14.68
C TYR A 248 8.95 -4.36 -15.82
N GLN A 249 8.57 -4.17 -17.06
CA GLN A 249 9.55 -4.15 -18.17
C GLN A 249 10.58 -3.03 -18.02
N ASN A 250 10.16 -1.88 -17.46
CA ASN A 250 11.08 -0.77 -17.19
C ASN A 250 12.00 -1.02 -15.97
N ILE A 251 11.57 -1.81 -14.98
CA ILE A 251 12.39 -2.17 -13.81
C ILE A 251 13.40 -3.26 -14.17
N ALA A 252 12.99 -4.29 -14.93
CA ALA A 252 13.84 -5.39 -15.36
C ALA A 252 14.99 -4.93 -16.27
N LEU A 253 14.77 -3.92 -17.11
CA LEU A 253 15.80 -3.35 -17.98
C LEU A 253 16.88 -2.57 -17.23
N HIS A 254 16.65 -2.18 -15.97
CA HIS A 254 17.63 -1.43 -15.16
C HIS A 254 18.40 -2.30 -14.16
N THR A 255 17.95 -3.53 -13.89
CA THR A 255 18.68 -4.47 -13.03
C THR A 255 19.74 -5.28 -13.77
N HIS A 256 19.74 -5.26 -15.10
CA HIS A 256 20.70 -5.98 -15.94
C HIS A 256 21.77 -5.08 -16.61
N SER A 257 21.81 -3.79 -16.25
CA SER A 257 22.81 -2.85 -16.79
C SER A 257 23.70 -2.27 -15.68
N LYS A 258 24.13 -3.12 -14.74
CA LYS A 258 25.25 -2.83 -13.84
C LYS A 258 26.14 -4.06 -13.72
#